data_f2f8706a85806de5fd7c9434f3625848
#
_entry.id   f2f8706a85806de5fd7c9434f3625848
#
_cell.length_a   1.000
_cell.length_b   1.000
_cell.length_c   1.000
_cell.angle_alpha   90.00
_cell.angle_beta   90.00
_cell.angle_gamma   90.00
#
_symmetry.space_group_name_H-M   'P 1'
#
loop_
_entity.id
_entity.type
_entity.pdbx_description
1 polymer ?
#
loop_
_entity_poly.entity_id
_entity_poly.type
_entity_poly.pdbx_seq_one_letter_code
_entity_poly.pdbx_strand_id
1 'polypeptide(L)'
;MDESEEINACTIVVPIEVDGKTEEWLLLFKNETHNHPTEIEPFGGAATCLGGAIRDPLSGRAYVYQAMRVTGAADPRVPVEDTLPGKLPQRKITIGAAAGYSSYGNQIGLATGHVQEYYHDKFVAKRMEVGAVVGAVPRNLVKREVPEPGDLLVLLGGRTGRDGCGGATGSSKEHTVDSLASCGAEVQKGNPPDRTQNSAFVPQPGSYADD
;
A
#
# COMPACT_ATOMS: atom_id res chain seq x y z
N MET A 1 -2.54 -22.82 -3.02
CA MET A 1 -1.75 -21.63 -2.65
C MET A 1 -0.29 -22.03 -2.71
N ASP A 2 0.58 -21.11 -3.06
CA ASP A 2 2.01 -21.30 -2.93
C ASP A 2 2.39 -21.06 -1.47
N GLU A 3 2.89 -22.09 -0.78
CA GLU A 3 3.20 -22.04 0.64
C GLU A 3 4.68 -21.76 0.85
N SER A 4 4.99 -20.80 1.69
CA SER A 4 6.35 -20.46 2.10
C SER A 4 6.36 -19.91 3.52
N GLU A 5 7.54 -19.78 4.12
CA GLU A 5 7.72 -19.10 5.40
C GLU A 5 7.52 -17.59 5.29
N GLU A 6 7.58 -17.04 4.08
CA GLU A 6 7.27 -15.64 3.80
C GLU A 6 5.74 -15.44 3.71
N ILE A 7 5.20 -14.63 4.61
CA ILE A 7 3.75 -14.38 4.70
C ILE A 7 3.47 -12.92 4.37
N ASN A 8 3.85 -12.48 3.16
CA ASN A 8 3.71 -11.09 2.73
C ASN A 8 2.48 -10.86 1.85
N ALA A 9 2.11 -11.86 1.05
CA ALA A 9 0.95 -11.81 0.16
C ALA A 9 0.38 -13.21 -0.03
N CYS A 10 -0.92 -13.28 -0.30
CA CYS A 10 -1.54 -14.55 -0.70
C CYS A 10 -1.24 -14.81 -2.17
N THR A 11 -0.76 -16.00 -2.50
CA THR A 11 -0.44 -16.40 -3.87
C THR A 11 -1.16 -17.66 -4.29
N ILE A 12 -1.50 -17.73 -5.58
CA ILE A 12 -1.98 -18.93 -6.24
C ILE A 12 -1.17 -19.18 -7.51
N VAL A 13 -0.88 -20.46 -7.80
CA VAL A 13 -0.27 -20.85 -9.07
C VAL A 13 -1.32 -20.86 -10.15
N VAL A 14 -1.07 -20.17 -11.25
CA VAL A 14 -1.95 -20.12 -12.44
C VAL A 14 -1.15 -20.48 -13.68
N PRO A 15 -1.60 -21.43 -14.49
CA PRO A 15 -1.03 -21.65 -15.81
C PRO A 15 -1.51 -20.56 -16.76
N ILE A 16 -0.60 -19.95 -17.49
CA ILE A 16 -0.91 -18.98 -18.53
C ILE A 16 -0.22 -19.34 -19.85
N GLU A 17 -0.84 -18.97 -20.95
CA GLU A 17 -0.27 -19.14 -22.28
C GLU A 17 0.52 -17.89 -22.67
N VAL A 18 1.83 -18.06 -22.88
CA VAL A 18 2.73 -17.01 -23.34
C VAL A 18 3.43 -17.52 -24.61
N ASP A 19 3.22 -16.86 -25.73
CA ASP A 19 3.82 -17.20 -27.04
C ASP A 19 3.63 -18.68 -27.43
N GLY A 20 2.45 -19.24 -27.12
CA GLY A 20 2.09 -20.63 -27.42
C GLY A 20 2.74 -21.66 -26.50
N LYS A 21 3.32 -21.23 -25.37
CA LYS A 21 3.84 -22.11 -24.31
C LYS A 21 3.07 -21.88 -23.02
N THR A 22 2.76 -22.95 -22.32
CA THR A 22 2.15 -22.84 -20.97
C THR A 22 3.24 -22.58 -19.95
N GLU A 23 3.12 -21.49 -19.21
CA GLU A 23 3.99 -21.13 -18.09
C GLU A 23 3.24 -21.15 -16.77
N GLU A 24 3.91 -21.52 -15.68
CA GLU A 24 3.37 -21.35 -14.33
C GLU A 24 3.70 -19.96 -13.79
N TRP A 25 2.67 -19.21 -13.46
CA TRP A 25 2.79 -17.90 -12.84
C TRP A 25 2.19 -17.92 -11.43
N LEU A 26 2.69 -17.04 -10.58
CA LEU A 26 2.08 -16.73 -9.29
C LEU A 26 1.21 -15.47 -9.46
N LEU A 27 -0.06 -15.61 -9.21
CA LEU A 27 -0.98 -14.50 -9.05
C LEU A 27 -1.01 -14.12 -7.57
N LEU A 28 -0.70 -12.88 -7.26
CA LEU A 28 -0.59 -12.35 -5.91
C LEU A 28 -1.76 -11.42 -5.60
N PHE A 29 -2.25 -11.54 -4.39
CA PHE A 29 -3.20 -10.60 -3.81
C PHE A 29 -2.70 -10.13 -2.45
N LYS A 30 -2.65 -8.83 -2.26
CA LYS A 30 -2.31 -8.21 -0.99
C LYS A 30 -3.31 -7.13 -0.65
N ASN A 31 -3.79 -7.13 0.57
CA ASN A 31 -4.53 -6.01 1.15
C ASN A 31 -3.77 -5.40 2.32
N GLU A 32 -3.98 -4.13 2.54
CA GLU A 32 -3.41 -3.35 3.62
C GLU A 32 -4.48 -2.47 4.24
N THR A 33 -4.43 -2.27 5.54
CA THR A 33 -5.29 -1.32 6.25
C THR A 33 -4.45 -0.24 6.91
N HIS A 34 -4.89 1.01 6.80
CA HIS A 34 -4.19 2.14 7.41
C HIS A 34 -5.17 3.16 7.97
N ASN A 35 -5.99 2.71 8.93
CA ASN A 35 -7.17 3.42 9.41
C ASN A 35 -6.84 4.65 10.26
N HIS A 36 -6.19 4.45 11.40
CA HIS A 36 -5.93 5.51 12.36
C HIS A 36 -5.01 6.62 11.82
N PRO A 37 -3.90 6.34 11.12
CA PRO A 37 -3.12 7.41 10.52
C PRO A 37 -3.89 8.22 9.49
N THR A 38 -4.80 7.59 8.74
CA THR A 38 -5.64 8.27 7.74
C THR A 38 -6.67 9.20 8.38
N GLU A 39 -7.15 8.93 9.59
CA GLU A 39 -8.06 9.85 10.29
C GLU A 39 -7.37 11.12 10.79
N ILE A 40 -6.03 11.09 10.95
CA ILE A 40 -5.23 12.22 11.45
C ILE A 40 -4.63 13.02 10.29
N GLU A 41 -4.00 12.32 9.38
CA GLU A 41 -3.36 12.86 8.19
C GLU A 41 -3.85 12.07 6.97
N PRO A 42 -5.01 12.47 6.41
CA PRO A 42 -5.73 11.66 5.42
C PRO A 42 -4.93 11.41 4.14
N PHE A 43 -4.18 12.39 3.67
CA PHE A 43 -3.42 12.29 2.43
C PHE A 43 -2.28 11.26 2.57
N GLY A 44 -1.39 11.46 3.53
CA GLY A 44 -0.24 10.58 3.73
C GLY A 44 -0.68 9.20 4.24
N GLY A 45 -1.72 9.14 5.09
CA GLY A 45 -2.27 7.88 5.58
C GLY A 45 -2.78 6.99 4.45
N ALA A 46 -3.59 7.52 3.55
CA ALA A 46 -4.10 6.77 2.40
C ALA A 46 -3.01 6.43 1.38
N ALA A 47 -2.07 7.35 1.14
CA ALA A 47 -0.92 7.08 0.29
C ALA A 47 -0.05 5.94 0.86
N THR A 48 0.16 5.92 2.17
CA THR A 48 0.88 4.84 2.86
C THR A 48 0.15 3.51 2.79
N CYS A 49 -1.18 3.52 2.89
CA CYS A 49 -2.01 2.33 2.72
C CYS A 49 -1.74 1.65 1.37
N LEU A 50 -1.83 2.40 0.27
CA LEU A 50 -1.52 1.86 -1.06
C LEU A 50 -0.06 1.44 -1.17
N GLY A 51 0.87 2.28 -0.67
CA GLY A 51 2.30 1.98 -0.69
C GLY A 51 2.64 0.69 0.06
N GLY A 52 2.00 0.41 1.19
CA GLY A 52 2.14 -0.84 1.94
C GLY A 52 1.66 -2.04 1.13
N ALA A 53 0.47 -1.91 0.54
CA ALA A 53 -0.09 -2.96 -0.31
C ALA A 53 0.81 -3.30 -1.50
N ILE A 54 1.48 -2.31 -2.10
CA ILE A 54 2.37 -2.50 -3.26
C ILE A 54 3.70 -3.12 -2.85
N ARG A 55 4.29 -2.69 -1.74
CA ARG A 55 5.64 -3.11 -1.34
C ARG A 55 5.76 -4.61 -1.07
N ASP A 56 4.74 -5.23 -0.50
CA ASP A 56 4.80 -6.64 -0.15
C ASP A 56 4.93 -7.54 -1.40
N PRO A 57 4.07 -7.41 -2.43
CA PRO A 57 4.28 -8.13 -3.68
C PRO A 57 5.60 -7.80 -4.38
N LEU A 58 6.02 -6.53 -4.36
CA LEU A 58 7.32 -6.12 -4.92
C LEU A 58 8.49 -6.78 -4.22
N SER A 59 8.44 -6.97 -2.91
CA SER A 59 9.48 -7.69 -2.16
C SER A 59 9.62 -9.13 -2.64
N GLY A 60 8.51 -9.75 -3.08
CA GLY A 60 8.46 -11.06 -3.74
C GLY A 60 8.75 -11.02 -5.25
N ARG A 61 9.29 -9.91 -5.76
CA ARG A 61 9.61 -9.71 -7.19
C ARG A 61 8.40 -9.74 -8.13
N ALA A 62 7.19 -9.58 -7.60
CA ALA A 62 5.99 -9.52 -8.41
C ALA A 62 5.77 -8.13 -9.00
N TYR A 63 5.30 -8.09 -10.22
CA TYR A 63 4.79 -6.85 -10.82
C TYR A 63 3.34 -6.62 -10.36
N VAL A 64 3.08 -5.44 -9.80
CA VAL A 64 1.74 -5.01 -9.37
C VAL A 64 1.11 -4.21 -10.50
N TYR A 65 -0.01 -4.68 -11.01
CA TYR A 65 -0.65 -4.08 -12.20
C TYR A 65 -2.01 -3.45 -11.93
N GLN A 66 -2.63 -3.72 -10.78
CA GLN A 66 -3.92 -3.13 -10.42
C GLN A 66 -4.07 -2.93 -8.93
N ALA A 67 -4.60 -1.76 -8.55
CA ALA A 67 -5.03 -1.46 -7.19
C ALA A 67 -6.56 -1.47 -7.06
N MET A 68 -7.01 -1.69 -5.83
CA MET A 68 -8.40 -1.58 -5.40
C MET A 68 -8.45 -0.82 -4.09
N ARG A 69 -9.57 -0.15 -3.82
CA ARG A 69 -9.76 0.62 -2.61
C ARG A 69 -11.16 0.40 -2.04
N VAL A 70 -11.23 0.04 -0.78
CA VAL A 70 -12.49 -0.06 -0.03
C VAL A 70 -12.35 0.81 1.23
N THR A 71 -13.28 1.73 1.43
CA THR A 71 -13.19 2.70 2.52
C THR A 71 -14.49 2.83 3.27
N GLY A 72 -14.39 3.31 4.50
CA GLY A 72 -15.53 3.66 5.33
C GLY A 72 -15.35 5.02 6.00
N ALA A 73 -16.40 5.82 5.98
CA ALA A 73 -16.45 7.14 6.61
C ALA A 73 -17.85 7.41 7.17
N ALA A 74 -18.00 8.42 8.03
CA ALA A 74 -19.28 9.02 8.28
C ALA A 74 -19.66 9.99 7.16
N ASP A 75 -20.86 10.54 7.19
CA ASP A 75 -21.34 11.43 6.13
C ASP A 75 -20.44 12.66 5.94
N PRO A 76 -19.80 12.80 4.77
CA PRO A 76 -18.90 13.92 4.51
C PRO A 76 -19.61 15.27 4.33
N ARG A 77 -20.94 15.28 4.31
CA ARG A 77 -21.77 16.50 4.20
C ARG A 77 -22.06 17.14 5.56
N VAL A 78 -21.73 16.46 6.67
CA VAL A 78 -21.88 17.02 8.02
C VAL A 78 -21.13 18.36 8.09
N PRO A 79 -21.77 19.44 8.59
CA PRO A 79 -21.15 20.73 8.77
C PRO A 79 -19.90 20.70 9.64
N VAL A 80 -18.95 21.60 9.37
CA VAL A 80 -17.67 21.64 10.11
C VAL A 80 -17.88 21.91 11.60
N GLU A 81 -18.87 22.74 11.93
CA GLU A 81 -19.27 23.08 13.31
C GLU A 81 -19.76 21.88 14.12
N ASP A 82 -20.26 20.85 13.48
CA ASP A 82 -20.72 19.61 14.11
C ASP A 82 -19.60 18.57 14.26
N THR A 83 -18.36 18.94 13.91
CA THR A 83 -17.20 18.05 14.08
C THR A 83 -16.90 17.85 15.56
N LEU A 84 -16.63 16.59 15.96
CA LEU A 84 -16.22 16.27 17.31
C LEU A 84 -14.93 17.03 17.69
N PRO A 85 -14.83 17.52 18.95
CA PRO A 85 -13.63 18.22 19.42
C PRO A 85 -12.35 17.39 19.21
N GLY A 86 -11.30 18.01 18.70
CA GLY A 86 -10.00 17.36 18.45
C GLY A 86 -9.97 16.38 17.29
N LYS A 87 -10.99 16.36 16.44
CA LYS A 87 -11.06 15.48 15.28
C LYS A 87 -11.13 16.32 13.97
N LEU A 88 -10.76 15.70 12.86
CA LEU A 88 -10.91 16.32 11.55
C LEU A 88 -12.34 16.18 11.03
N PRO A 89 -12.85 17.18 10.31
CA PRO A 89 -14.13 17.08 9.62
C PRO A 89 -14.16 15.88 8.65
N GLN A 90 -15.27 15.15 8.58
CA GLN A 90 -15.41 13.97 7.72
C GLN A 90 -15.13 14.29 6.24
N ARG A 91 -15.56 15.46 5.77
CA ARG A 91 -15.26 15.93 4.40
C ARG A 91 -13.76 16.05 4.15
N LYS A 92 -13.00 16.58 5.10
CA LYS A 92 -11.54 16.73 5.00
C LYS A 92 -10.86 15.36 4.93
N ILE A 93 -11.30 14.43 5.78
CA ILE A 93 -10.78 13.05 5.80
C ILE A 93 -11.05 12.36 4.46
N THR A 94 -12.27 12.41 3.97
CA THR A 94 -12.68 11.73 2.73
C THR A 94 -11.94 12.28 1.51
N ILE A 95 -11.89 13.59 1.34
CA ILE A 95 -11.21 14.23 0.21
C ILE A 95 -9.69 14.00 0.28
N GLY A 96 -9.09 14.20 1.45
CA GLY A 96 -7.65 14.01 1.64
C GLY A 96 -7.21 12.57 1.40
N ALA A 97 -7.97 11.60 1.89
CA ALA A 97 -7.69 10.20 1.69
C ALA A 97 -7.80 9.78 0.20
N ALA A 98 -8.83 10.25 -0.49
CA ALA A 98 -8.97 9.99 -1.92
C ALA A 98 -7.81 10.59 -2.72
N ALA A 99 -7.42 11.82 -2.40
CA ALA A 99 -6.29 12.51 -3.05
C ALA A 99 -4.96 11.79 -2.78
N GLY A 100 -4.69 11.36 -1.56
CA GLY A 100 -3.46 10.67 -1.18
C GLY A 100 -3.32 9.31 -1.88
N TYR A 101 -4.38 8.52 -1.89
CA TYR A 101 -4.40 7.23 -2.56
C TYR A 101 -4.16 7.39 -4.07
N SER A 102 -4.89 8.30 -4.71
CA SER A 102 -4.74 8.64 -6.12
C SER A 102 -3.34 9.15 -6.46
N SER A 103 -2.79 10.04 -5.63
CA SER A 103 -1.45 10.59 -5.84
C SER A 103 -0.38 9.50 -5.89
N TYR A 104 -0.42 8.54 -4.96
CA TYR A 104 0.56 7.46 -4.96
C TYR A 104 0.45 6.59 -6.22
N GLY A 105 -0.75 6.15 -6.57
CA GLY A 105 -0.99 5.33 -7.76
C GLY A 105 -0.57 6.03 -9.04
N ASN A 106 -0.94 7.31 -9.20
CA ASN A 106 -0.61 8.10 -10.39
C ASN A 106 0.90 8.28 -10.59
N GLN A 107 1.67 8.44 -9.51
CA GLN A 107 3.13 8.60 -9.60
C GLN A 107 3.84 7.37 -10.12
N ILE A 108 3.27 6.19 -9.95
CA ILE A 108 3.85 4.91 -10.42
C ILE A 108 3.09 4.30 -11.59
N GLY A 109 2.09 5.00 -12.12
CA GLY A 109 1.29 4.52 -13.24
C GLY A 109 0.36 3.34 -12.91
N LEU A 110 0.01 3.16 -11.63
CA LEU A 110 -0.87 2.08 -11.18
C LEU A 110 -2.33 2.53 -11.15
N ALA A 111 -3.15 1.88 -11.96
CA ALA A 111 -4.59 2.15 -11.99
C ALA A 111 -5.31 1.56 -10.77
N THR A 112 -6.24 2.32 -10.20
CA THR A 112 -7.19 1.80 -9.20
C THR A 112 -8.47 1.38 -9.91
N GLY A 113 -8.59 0.09 -10.21
CA GLY A 113 -9.68 -0.46 -11.03
C GLY A 113 -11.01 -0.62 -10.28
N HIS A 114 -10.98 -0.56 -8.95
CA HIS A 114 -12.19 -0.62 -8.13
C HIS A 114 -12.07 0.33 -6.94
N VAL A 115 -13.08 1.18 -6.75
CA VAL A 115 -13.20 2.06 -5.58
C VAL A 115 -14.61 1.93 -5.03
N GLN A 116 -14.71 1.59 -3.74
CA GLN A 116 -15.97 1.52 -3.03
C GLN A 116 -15.86 2.27 -1.71
N GLU A 117 -16.78 3.21 -1.47
CA GLU A 117 -16.89 3.90 -0.18
C GLU A 117 -18.22 3.58 0.49
N TYR A 118 -18.17 3.30 1.78
CA TYR A 118 -19.32 3.05 2.63
C TYR A 118 -19.45 4.15 3.67
N TYR A 119 -20.65 4.70 3.83
CA TYR A 119 -20.93 5.74 4.81
C TYR A 119 -21.81 5.19 5.91
N HIS A 120 -21.40 5.40 7.16
CA HIS A 120 -22.14 4.92 8.31
C HIS A 120 -21.85 5.81 9.53
N ASP A 121 -22.89 6.12 10.32
CA ASP A 121 -22.80 7.02 11.48
C ASP A 121 -21.76 6.59 12.52
N LYS A 122 -21.47 5.31 12.65
CA LYS A 122 -20.44 4.80 13.56
C LYS A 122 -19.01 5.05 13.11
N PHE A 123 -18.80 5.58 11.92
CA PHE A 123 -17.48 6.01 11.44
C PHE A 123 -17.19 7.49 11.70
N VAL A 124 -17.98 8.17 12.54
CA VAL A 124 -17.70 9.55 12.95
C VAL A 124 -16.32 9.64 13.58
N ALA A 125 -15.47 10.54 13.07
CA ALA A 125 -14.08 10.70 13.48
C ALA A 125 -13.25 9.40 13.41
N LYS A 126 -13.67 8.47 12.59
CA LYS A 126 -12.94 7.24 12.25
C LYS A 126 -12.84 7.08 10.75
N ARG A 127 -11.88 6.31 10.31
CA ARG A 127 -11.71 5.98 8.89
C ARG A 127 -11.37 4.51 8.77
N MET A 128 -12.11 3.80 7.93
CA MET A 128 -11.67 2.53 7.38
C MET A 128 -10.97 2.81 6.06
N GLU A 129 -9.69 2.57 5.98
CA GLU A 129 -8.91 2.70 4.75
C GLU A 129 -8.30 1.34 4.45
N VAL A 130 -8.83 0.67 3.41
CA VAL A 130 -8.35 -0.63 2.95
C VAL A 130 -7.89 -0.47 1.51
N GLY A 131 -6.61 -0.67 1.30
CA GLY A 131 -6.01 -0.78 -0.03
C GLY A 131 -5.76 -2.24 -0.36
N ALA A 132 -5.94 -2.61 -1.60
CA ALA A 132 -5.56 -3.92 -2.09
C ALA A 132 -4.92 -3.81 -3.47
N VAL A 133 -4.09 -4.78 -3.80
CA VAL A 133 -3.45 -4.84 -5.11
C VAL A 133 -3.44 -6.27 -5.63
N VAL A 134 -3.38 -6.37 -6.94
CA VAL A 134 -3.14 -7.63 -7.66
C VAL A 134 -1.82 -7.51 -8.38
N GLY A 135 -0.99 -8.52 -8.24
CA GLY A 135 0.31 -8.63 -8.89
C GLY A 135 0.51 -10.02 -9.49
N ALA A 136 1.52 -10.17 -10.31
CA ALA A 136 1.89 -11.45 -10.89
C ALA A 136 3.39 -11.52 -11.14
N VAL A 137 3.91 -12.76 -11.15
CA VAL A 137 5.31 -13.05 -11.44
C VAL A 137 5.45 -14.45 -12.02
N PRO A 138 6.32 -14.71 -13.02
CA PRO A 138 6.68 -16.06 -13.40
C PRO A 138 7.25 -16.83 -12.21
N ARG A 139 6.75 -18.05 -11.95
CA ARG A 139 7.11 -18.85 -10.77
C ARG A 139 8.61 -19.09 -10.64
N ASN A 140 9.29 -19.27 -11.74
CA ASN A 140 10.74 -19.53 -11.80
C ASN A 140 11.60 -18.31 -11.40
N LEU A 141 11.03 -17.09 -11.37
CA LEU A 141 11.75 -15.87 -10.98
C LEU A 141 11.72 -15.63 -9.47
N VAL A 142 10.86 -16.31 -8.74
CA VAL A 142 10.78 -16.16 -7.28
C VAL A 142 11.97 -16.86 -6.64
N LYS A 143 12.77 -16.09 -5.90
CA LYS A 143 13.92 -16.59 -5.13
C LYS A 143 13.61 -16.49 -3.63
N ARG A 144 13.83 -17.57 -2.93
CA ARG A 144 13.63 -17.69 -1.47
C ARG A 144 14.92 -18.18 -0.83
N GLU A 145 15.94 -17.35 -0.96
CA GLU A 145 17.27 -17.63 -0.43
C GLU A 145 17.44 -16.97 0.93
N VAL A 146 18.12 -17.62 1.84
CA VAL A 146 18.47 -17.06 3.15
C VAL A 146 19.83 -16.36 3.00
N PRO A 147 19.97 -15.11 3.47
CA PRO A 147 21.26 -14.41 3.42
C PRO A 147 22.34 -15.15 4.20
N GLU A 148 23.56 -15.14 3.68
CA GLU A 148 24.73 -15.79 4.28
C GLU A 148 25.77 -14.75 4.73
N PRO A 149 26.68 -15.10 5.68
CA PRO A 149 27.77 -14.23 6.06
C PRO A 149 28.67 -13.89 4.87
N GLY A 150 28.78 -12.60 4.57
CA GLY A 150 29.56 -12.10 3.41
C GLY A 150 28.68 -11.50 2.31
N ASP A 151 27.36 -11.68 2.39
CA ASP A 151 26.44 -11.03 1.49
C ASP A 151 26.44 -9.51 1.68
N LEU A 152 26.23 -8.78 0.60
CA LEU A 152 26.16 -7.33 0.62
C LEU A 152 24.74 -6.85 0.82
N LEU A 153 24.51 -6.08 1.88
CA LEU A 153 23.26 -5.37 2.10
C LEU A 153 23.31 -4.01 1.39
N VAL A 154 22.49 -3.86 0.34
CA VAL A 154 22.39 -2.61 -0.42
C VAL A 154 21.11 -1.89 -0.07
N LEU A 155 21.21 -0.67 0.47
CA LEU A 155 20.07 0.20 0.73
C LEU A 155 19.89 1.18 -0.43
N LEU A 156 18.77 1.07 -1.12
CA LEU A 156 18.37 1.96 -2.21
C LEU A 156 17.08 2.71 -1.83
N GLY A 157 17.05 4.00 -2.10
CA GLY A 157 15.85 4.81 -1.90
C GLY A 157 16.13 6.17 -1.27
N GLY A 158 15.05 6.93 -1.05
CA GLY A 158 15.08 8.22 -0.37
C GLY A 158 15.19 8.10 1.14
N ARG A 159 15.39 9.22 1.80
CA ARG A 159 15.36 9.29 3.26
C ARG A 159 13.96 8.95 3.77
N THR A 160 13.90 8.09 4.77
CA THR A 160 12.65 7.86 5.51
C THR A 160 12.31 9.09 6.37
N GLY A 161 11.02 9.36 6.53
CA GLY A 161 10.55 10.35 7.46
C GLY A 161 10.69 9.90 8.91
N ARG A 162 10.34 10.79 9.82
CA ARG A 162 10.32 10.52 11.25
C ARG A 162 9.16 9.58 11.58
N ASP A 163 9.40 8.53 12.34
CA ASP A 163 8.31 7.67 12.84
C ASP A 163 7.50 8.41 13.90
N GLY A 164 6.41 9.03 13.47
CA GLY A 164 5.55 9.77 14.35
C GLY A 164 4.38 8.98 14.93
N CYS A 165 4.02 7.85 14.32
CA CYS A 165 2.85 7.07 14.73
C CYS A 165 3.20 5.74 15.40
N GLY A 166 4.48 5.47 15.67
CA GLY A 166 4.93 4.22 16.30
C GLY A 166 4.81 2.99 15.37
N GLY A 167 4.91 3.17 14.08
CA GLY A 167 4.85 2.10 13.07
C GLY A 167 3.52 1.35 13.08
N ALA A 168 3.56 0.05 12.84
CA ALA A 168 2.37 -0.80 12.82
C ALA A 168 1.61 -0.80 14.17
N THR A 169 2.31 -0.67 15.28
CA THR A 169 1.69 -0.57 16.62
C THR A 169 0.91 0.74 16.76
N GLY A 170 1.41 1.84 16.21
CA GLY A 170 0.75 3.14 16.23
C GLY A 170 -0.56 3.16 15.48
N SER A 171 -0.68 2.40 14.39
CA SER A 171 -1.91 2.32 13.60
C SER A 171 -3.08 1.64 14.32
N SER A 172 -2.82 0.97 15.43
CA SER A 172 -3.84 0.30 16.26
C SER A 172 -4.21 1.08 17.51
N LYS A 173 -3.62 2.25 17.76
CA LYS A 173 -3.90 3.08 18.94
C LYS A 173 -4.94 4.15 18.65
N GLU A 174 -5.67 4.55 19.68
CA GLU A 174 -6.49 5.75 19.63
C GLU A 174 -5.59 6.99 19.58
N HIS A 175 -5.87 7.89 18.64
CA HIS A 175 -5.15 9.14 18.51
C HIS A 175 -5.91 10.28 19.20
N THR A 176 -5.17 11.06 19.99
CA THR A 176 -5.63 12.23 20.73
C THR A 176 -5.03 13.51 20.12
N VAL A 177 -5.43 14.67 20.64
CA VAL A 177 -4.86 15.97 20.24
C VAL A 177 -3.34 15.99 20.46
N ASP A 178 -2.83 15.36 21.52
CA ASP A 178 -1.39 15.26 21.79
C ASP A 178 -0.67 14.40 20.74
N SER A 179 -1.34 13.40 20.19
CA SER A 179 -0.81 12.60 19.08
C SER A 179 -0.63 13.45 17.82
N LEU A 180 -1.52 14.41 17.54
CA LEU A 180 -1.39 15.33 16.40
C LEU A 180 -0.16 16.22 16.50
N ALA A 181 0.22 16.61 17.72
CA ALA A 181 1.39 17.44 17.96
C ALA A 181 2.72 16.65 17.93
N SER A 182 2.69 15.39 18.31
CA SER A 182 3.88 14.53 18.47
C SER A 182 4.10 13.54 17.32
N CYS A 183 3.05 13.17 16.59
CA CYS A 183 3.11 12.21 15.50
C CYS A 183 3.18 12.91 14.15
N GLY A 184 4.33 12.81 13.45
CA GLY A 184 4.38 13.11 12.02
C GLY A 184 3.94 11.88 11.22
N ALA A 185 3.00 12.04 10.30
CA ALA A 185 2.56 10.96 9.40
C ALA A 185 3.62 10.60 8.32
N GLU A 186 4.85 10.94 8.55
CA GLU A 186 5.90 11.01 7.52
C GLU A 186 6.83 9.79 7.47
N VAL A 187 6.56 8.73 8.22
CA VAL A 187 7.41 7.54 8.28
C VAL A 187 7.73 6.97 6.91
N GLN A 188 6.82 7.12 5.98
CA GLN A 188 6.92 6.53 4.66
C GLN A 188 6.97 7.56 3.53
N LYS A 189 7.59 8.69 3.78
CA LYS A 189 8.01 9.65 2.73
C LYS A 189 9.05 9.04 1.77
N GLY A 190 8.87 7.80 1.38
CA GLY A 190 9.57 7.30 0.22
C GLY A 190 8.92 7.91 -1.00
N ASN A 191 9.71 8.55 -1.82
CA ASN A 191 9.28 9.01 -3.12
C ASN A 191 8.74 7.81 -3.92
N PRO A 192 7.44 7.74 -4.27
CA PRO A 192 6.89 6.59 -5.02
C PRO A 192 7.65 6.28 -6.31
N PRO A 193 8.10 7.29 -7.11
CA PRO A 193 8.95 7.05 -8.27
C PRO A 193 10.25 6.33 -7.96
N ASP A 194 10.95 6.67 -6.88
CA ASP A 194 12.21 6.00 -6.51
C ASP A 194 11.99 4.52 -6.21
N ARG A 195 10.86 4.18 -5.61
CA ARG A 195 10.48 2.79 -5.32
C ARG A 195 10.13 2.03 -6.58
N THR A 196 9.50 2.68 -7.55
CA THR A 196 9.14 2.08 -8.83
C THR A 196 10.38 1.90 -9.71
N GLN A 197 11.32 2.84 -9.68
CA GLN A 197 12.62 2.69 -10.37
C GLN A 197 13.41 1.50 -9.81
N ASN A 198 13.35 1.27 -8.50
CA ASN A 198 13.92 0.07 -7.90
C ASN A 198 13.20 -1.21 -8.36
N SER A 199 11.91 -1.15 -8.69
CA SER A 199 11.18 -2.27 -9.27
C SER A 199 11.53 -2.52 -10.75
N ALA A 200 12.14 -1.55 -11.44
CA ALA A 200 12.66 -1.74 -12.79
C ALA A 200 13.91 -2.66 -12.82
N PHE A 201 14.54 -2.92 -11.68
CA PHE A 201 15.52 -4.01 -11.54
C PHE A 201 14.85 -5.40 -11.42
N VAL A 202 13.53 -5.45 -11.24
CA VAL A 202 12.77 -6.69 -11.42
C VAL A 202 12.57 -6.85 -12.93
N PRO A 203 13.06 -7.92 -13.55
CA PRO A 203 12.85 -8.14 -14.98
C PRO A 203 11.37 -8.07 -15.31
N GLN A 204 11.01 -7.16 -16.20
CA GLN A 204 9.64 -7.08 -16.70
C GLN A 204 9.35 -8.36 -17.50
N PRO A 205 8.15 -8.93 -17.39
CA PRO A 205 7.74 -10.01 -18.27
C PRO A 205 7.94 -9.56 -19.75
N GLY A 206 8.77 -10.29 -20.49
CA GLY A 206 9.07 -9.97 -21.88
C GLY A 206 10.39 -9.22 -22.15
N SER A 207 11.18 -8.87 -21.11
CA SER A 207 12.49 -8.22 -21.30
C SER A 207 13.67 -9.20 -21.40
N TYR A 208 13.41 -10.48 -21.57
CA TYR A 208 14.46 -11.43 -21.88
C TYR A 208 14.76 -11.34 -23.38
N ALA A 209 15.76 -10.54 -23.74
CA ALA A 209 16.43 -10.73 -25.01
C ALA A 209 17.12 -12.09 -24.96
N ASP A 210 16.90 -12.88 -25.99
CA ASP A 210 17.63 -14.12 -26.26
C ASP A 210 19.15 -13.83 -26.22
N ASP A 211 19.85 -14.48 -25.31
CA ASP A 211 21.27 -14.80 -25.41
C ASP A 211 21.46 -16.31 -25.33
#